data_0a4d9d8279eebe5c4cccbb8a955aee44
#
_entry.id   0a4d9d8279eebe5c4cccbb8a955aee44
#
_cell.length_a   1.000
_cell.length_b   1.000
_cell.length_c   1.000
_cell.angle_alpha   90.00
_cell.angle_beta   90.00
_cell.angle_gamma   90.00
#
_symmetry.space_group_name_H-M   'P 1'
#
loop_
_entity.id
_entity.type
_entity.pdbx_description
1 polymer ?
#
loop_
_entity_poly.entity_id
_entity_poly.type
_entity_poly.pdbx_seq_one_letter_code
_entity_poly.pdbx_strand_id
1 'polypeptide(L)'
;MIREYPDESAGPFPDPPRTFTDREDRAIRVEVADEDDREALVDMYVDFAPEDRAQGIPPSRESAIRRWLDDILAEECLNVIAWHGDDAVGHATLVPDEHDAYELAIFVLAEYQGASIGTELVETLLGHGAAEGIEHVWLTVERWNDPAIALYKKVGFETTDSERFELEMAISLD
;
A
#
# COMPACT_ATOMS: atom_id res chain seq x y z
N MET A 1 -5.94 -15.00 -17.49
CA MET A 1 -6.27 -15.84 -16.32
C MET A 1 -7.07 -15.04 -15.32
N ILE A 2 -8.18 -15.59 -14.86
CA ILE A 2 -9.05 -14.93 -13.88
C ILE A 2 -8.52 -15.25 -12.48
N ARG A 3 -8.30 -14.23 -11.65
CA ARG A 3 -7.88 -14.43 -10.27
C ARG A 3 -9.03 -14.93 -9.42
N GLU A 4 -8.71 -15.76 -8.46
CA GLU A 4 -9.66 -16.20 -7.45
C GLU A 4 -9.60 -15.27 -6.25
N TYR A 5 -10.75 -15.01 -5.66
CA TYR A 5 -10.86 -14.18 -4.47
C TYR A 5 -11.59 -14.94 -3.37
N PRO A 6 -11.28 -14.66 -2.09
CA PRO A 6 -12.00 -15.30 -0.99
C PRO A 6 -13.50 -15.06 -1.10
N ASP A 7 -14.29 -16.08 -0.79
CA ASP A 7 -15.75 -15.99 -0.80
C ASP A 7 -16.29 -15.09 0.31
N GLU A 8 -15.57 -15.03 1.43
CA GLU A 8 -15.96 -14.21 2.57
C GLU A 8 -15.29 -12.87 2.52
N SER A 9 -16.05 -11.81 2.78
CA SER A 9 -15.51 -10.46 2.88
C SER A 9 -14.77 -10.27 4.20
N ALA A 10 -13.65 -9.56 4.14
CA ALA A 10 -12.91 -9.15 5.33
C ALA A 10 -13.32 -7.75 5.75
N GLY A 11 -13.01 -7.39 6.97
CA GLY A 11 -13.32 -6.06 7.52
C GLY A 11 -14.43 -6.10 8.55
N PRO A 12 -15.04 -4.95 8.86
CA PRO A 12 -14.81 -3.64 8.24
C PRO A 12 -13.44 -3.06 8.53
N PHE A 13 -12.98 -2.19 7.65
CA PHE A 13 -11.72 -1.48 7.80
C PHE A 13 -11.99 0.01 8.08
N PRO A 14 -11.07 0.69 8.78
CA PRO A 14 -11.27 2.10 9.13
C PRO A 14 -11.11 3.02 7.92
N ASP A 15 -11.90 4.10 7.92
CA ASP A 15 -11.81 5.13 6.89
C ASP A 15 -10.74 6.17 7.23
N PRO A 16 -10.03 6.75 6.23
CA PRO A 16 -9.18 7.90 6.46
C PRO A 16 -10.02 9.17 6.72
N PRO A 17 -9.50 10.20 7.41
CA PRO A 17 -8.16 10.23 8.00
C PRO A 17 -8.09 9.51 9.35
N ARG A 18 -6.89 9.06 9.71
CA ARG A 18 -6.65 8.38 10.99
C ARG A 18 -5.38 8.92 11.62
N THR A 19 -5.36 8.91 12.95
CA THR A 19 -4.15 9.22 13.71
C THR A 19 -3.90 8.09 14.69
N PHE A 20 -2.64 7.77 14.89
CA PHE A 20 -2.24 6.76 15.87
C PHE A 20 -0.80 7.01 16.31
N THR A 21 -0.41 6.35 17.39
CA THR A 21 0.97 6.35 17.86
C THR A 21 1.60 5.04 17.44
N ASP A 22 2.74 5.09 16.74
CA ASP A 22 3.43 3.88 16.32
C ASP A 22 4.23 3.25 17.46
N ARG A 23 4.91 2.13 17.21
CA ARG A 23 5.65 1.40 18.25
C ARG A 23 6.85 2.18 18.78
N GLU A 24 7.28 3.21 18.07
CA GLU A 24 8.39 4.08 18.50
C GLU A 24 7.88 5.39 19.13
N ASP A 25 6.62 5.42 19.53
CA ASP A 25 5.97 6.58 20.16
C ASP A 25 5.88 7.82 19.27
N ARG A 26 5.86 7.63 17.94
CA ARG A 26 5.70 8.73 16.99
C ARG A 26 4.23 8.91 16.66
N ALA A 27 3.79 10.18 16.57
CA ALA A 27 2.42 10.50 16.17
C ALA A 27 2.33 10.45 14.64
N ILE A 28 1.52 9.53 14.11
CA ILE A 28 1.39 9.30 12.67
C ILE A 28 -0.05 9.60 12.24
N ARG A 29 -0.18 10.32 11.12
CA ARG A 29 -1.48 10.54 10.45
C ARG A 29 -1.50 9.73 9.16
N VAL A 30 -2.64 9.11 8.84
CA VAL A 30 -2.86 8.49 7.53
C VAL A 30 -4.02 9.21 6.89
N GLU A 31 -3.77 9.83 5.74
CA GLU A 31 -4.74 10.67 5.03
C GLU A 31 -4.79 10.30 3.55
N VAL A 32 -5.92 10.56 2.90
CA VAL A 32 -6.04 10.42 1.45
C VAL A 32 -5.09 11.39 0.78
N ALA A 33 -4.34 10.92 -0.21
CA ALA A 33 -3.43 11.75 -0.98
C ALA A 33 -4.18 12.65 -1.95
N ASP A 34 -3.66 13.86 -2.18
CA ASP A 34 -4.13 14.74 -3.23
C ASP A 34 -2.95 15.27 -4.05
N GLU A 35 -3.24 16.11 -5.04
CA GLU A 35 -2.22 16.65 -5.95
C GLU A 35 -1.14 17.46 -5.22
N ASP A 36 -1.50 18.12 -4.13
CA ASP A 36 -0.58 18.93 -3.35
C ASP A 36 0.46 18.09 -2.61
N ASP A 37 0.20 16.79 -2.45
CA ASP A 37 1.08 15.87 -1.73
C ASP A 37 2.19 15.28 -2.62
N ARG A 38 2.16 15.54 -3.91
CA ARG A 38 3.10 14.93 -4.87
C ARG A 38 4.56 15.21 -4.52
N GLU A 39 4.89 16.46 -4.15
CA GLU A 39 6.27 16.82 -3.83
C GLU A 39 6.76 16.13 -2.55
N ALA A 40 5.90 15.98 -1.55
CA ALA A 40 6.26 15.23 -0.35
C ALA A 40 6.54 13.76 -0.66
N LEU A 41 5.78 13.17 -1.58
CA LEU A 41 6.04 11.80 -2.02
C LEU A 41 7.34 11.69 -2.82
N VAL A 42 7.65 12.66 -3.68
CA VAL A 42 8.93 12.68 -4.39
C VAL A 42 10.08 12.68 -3.38
N ASP A 43 10.03 13.55 -2.37
CA ASP A 43 11.05 13.62 -1.33
C ASP A 43 11.20 12.28 -0.59
N MET A 44 10.08 11.64 -0.27
CA MET A 44 10.10 10.34 0.38
C MET A 44 10.80 9.29 -0.50
N TYR A 45 10.44 9.22 -1.78
CA TYR A 45 10.97 8.18 -2.67
C TYR A 45 12.42 8.42 -3.07
N VAL A 46 12.88 9.66 -3.10
CA VAL A 46 14.30 9.97 -3.30
C VAL A 46 15.14 9.39 -2.15
N ASP A 47 14.61 9.38 -0.93
CA ASP A 47 15.29 8.84 0.25
C ASP A 47 15.14 7.32 0.39
N PHE A 48 14.39 6.66 -0.49
CA PHE A 48 14.16 5.22 -0.39
C PHE A 48 15.46 4.44 -0.64
N ALA A 49 15.78 3.52 0.29
CA ALA A 49 17.01 2.72 0.16
C ALA A 49 16.91 1.73 -1.01
N PRO A 50 18.04 1.47 -1.73
CA PRO A 50 18.02 0.51 -2.84
C PRO A 50 17.51 -0.87 -2.46
N GLU A 51 17.83 -1.36 -1.27
CA GLU A 51 17.40 -2.67 -0.77
C GLU A 51 15.89 -2.75 -0.50
N ASP A 52 15.21 -1.62 -0.37
CA ASP A 52 13.76 -1.58 -0.15
C ASP A 52 12.98 -1.52 -1.45
N ARG A 53 13.67 -1.49 -2.59
CA ARG A 53 13.02 -1.50 -3.91
C ARG A 53 12.88 -2.93 -4.41
N ALA A 54 11.65 -3.32 -4.71
CA ALA A 54 11.36 -4.64 -5.26
C ALA A 54 11.09 -4.52 -6.76
N GLN A 55 11.82 -5.28 -7.57
CA GLN A 55 11.62 -5.31 -9.03
C GLN A 55 11.71 -3.92 -9.68
N GLY A 56 12.59 -3.06 -9.16
CA GLY A 56 12.78 -1.72 -9.69
C GLY A 56 11.71 -0.71 -9.27
N ILE A 57 10.86 -1.04 -8.33
CA ILE A 57 9.78 -0.18 -7.83
C ILE A 57 9.99 0.08 -6.33
N PRO A 58 9.97 1.33 -5.86
CA PRO A 58 9.86 2.57 -6.66
C PRO A 58 11.09 2.82 -7.51
N PRO A 59 11.00 3.64 -8.56
CA PRO A 59 12.18 4.00 -9.35
C PRO A 59 13.23 4.72 -8.51
N SER A 60 14.48 4.72 -8.95
CA SER A 60 15.58 5.32 -8.18
C SER A 60 15.91 6.76 -8.58
N ARG A 61 15.61 7.15 -9.81
CA ARG A 61 15.90 8.51 -10.30
C ARG A 61 14.70 9.42 -10.07
N GLU A 62 14.96 10.66 -9.67
CA GLU A 62 13.89 11.62 -9.41
C GLU A 62 12.95 11.78 -10.61
N SER A 63 13.47 11.91 -11.84
CA SER A 63 12.64 12.05 -13.03
C SER A 63 11.73 10.83 -13.25
N ALA A 64 12.24 9.63 -12.97
CA ALA A 64 11.46 8.40 -13.09
C ALA A 64 10.43 8.29 -11.96
N ILE A 65 10.78 8.72 -10.75
CA ILE A 65 9.84 8.79 -9.62
C ILE A 65 8.67 9.70 -9.97
N ARG A 66 8.94 10.88 -10.53
CA ARG A 66 7.89 11.83 -10.91
C ARG A 66 6.93 11.26 -11.95
N ARG A 67 7.46 10.57 -12.97
CA ARG A 67 6.62 9.91 -13.98
C ARG A 67 5.80 8.77 -13.41
N TRP A 68 6.42 7.97 -12.54
CA TRP A 68 5.74 6.87 -11.87
C TRP A 68 4.61 7.39 -10.98
N LEU A 69 4.85 8.47 -10.25
CA LEU A 69 3.82 9.10 -9.42
C LEU A 69 2.67 9.68 -10.24
N ASP A 70 2.94 10.21 -11.44
CA ASP A 70 1.88 10.68 -12.33
C ASP A 70 0.89 9.54 -12.65
N ASP A 71 1.40 8.33 -12.86
CA ASP A 71 0.55 7.16 -13.12
C ASP A 71 -0.17 6.69 -11.85
N ILE A 72 0.53 6.64 -10.72
CA ILE A 72 -0.01 6.12 -9.45
C ILE A 72 -1.02 7.09 -8.85
N LEU A 73 -0.82 8.39 -8.99
CA LEU A 73 -1.73 9.40 -8.46
C LEU A 73 -2.85 9.78 -9.43
N ALA A 74 -2.98 9.05 -10.54
CA ALA A 74 -4.06 9.26 -11.49
C ALA A 74 -5.44 9.08 -10.82
N GLU A 75 -6.45 9.72 -11.38
CA GLU A 75 -7.78 9.79 -10.80
C GLU A 75 -8.40 8.42 -10.50
N GLU A 76 -8.13 7.42 -11.32
CA GLU A 76 -8.68 6.07 -11.14
C GLU A 76 -8.00 5.26 -10.02
N CYS A 77 -6.89 5.75 -9.50
CA CYS A 77 -6.15 5.09 -8.41
C CYS A 77 -6.57 5.68 -7.06
N LEU A 78 -6.50 4.86 -6.00
CA LEU A 78 -6.71 5.33 -4.64
C LEU A 78 -5.38 5.32 -3.90
N ASN A 79 -5.11 6.37 -3.14
CA ASN A 79 -3.84 6.54 -2.44
C ASN A 79 -4.04 7.09 -1.05
N VAL A 80 -3.30 6.54 -0.08
CA VAL A 80 -3.20 7.10 1.27
C VAL A 80 -1.72 7.28 1.63
N ILE A 81 -1.44 8.30 2.41
CA ILE A 81 -0.08 8.63 2.83
C ILE A 81 -0.02 8.65 4.35
N ALA A 82 1.04 8.04 4.89
CA ALA A 82 1.35 8.15 6.31
C ALA A 82 2.30 9.34 6.52
N TRP A 83 1.95 10.21 7.43
CA TRP A 83 2.67 11.44 7.73
C TRP A 83 3.21 11.42 9.15
N HIS A 84 4.47 11.81 9.28
CA HIS A 84 5.07 12.13 10.58
C HIS A 84 5.40 13.62 10.54
N GLY A 85 4.57 14.44 11.20
CA GLY A 85 4.63 15.88 11.01
C GLY A 85 4.28 16.26 9.58
N ASP A 86 5.17 16.97 8.92
CA ASP A 86 4.99 17.38 7.52
C ASP A 86 5.69 16.46 6.52
N ASP A 87 6.30 15.38 7.00
CA ASP A 87 7.04 14.45 6.16
C ASP A 87 6.22 13.22 5.83
N ALA A 88 6.14 12.86 4.55
CA ALA A 88 5.59 11.60 4.12
C ALA A 88 6.58 10.48 4.47
N VAL A 89 6.11 9.45 5.17
CA VAL A 89 6.96 8.35 5.62
C VAL A 89 6.47 6.99 5.13
N GLY A 90 5.29 6.94 4.55
CA GLY A 90 4.73 5.74 3.94
C GLY A 90 3.63 6.10 2.95
N HIS A 91 3.40 5.21 2.00
CA HIS A 91 2.42 5.41 0.94
C HIS A 91 1.85 4.07 0.54
N ALA A 92 0.55 4.00 0.38
CA ALA A 92 -0.12 2.81 -0.13
C ALA A 92 -1.09 3.19 -1.23
N THR A 93 -1.18 2.35 -2.26
CA THR A 93 -1.97 2.64 -3.45
C THR A 93 -2.77 1.42 -3.91
N LEU A 94 -3.96 1.69 -4.47
CA LEU A 94 -4.77 0.72 -5.19
C LEU A 94 -4.85 1.17 -6.63
N VAL A 95 -4.36 0.33 -7.55
CA VAL A 95 -4.33 0.62 -8.98
C VAL A 95 -5.29 -0.35 -9.67
N PRO A 96 -6.27 0.14 -10.45
CA PRO A 96 -7.23 -0.75 -11.10
C PRO A 96 -6.56 -1.64 -12.16
N ASP A 97 -7.02 -2.87 -12.24
CA ASP A 97 -6.62 -3.81 -13.28
C ASP A 97 -7.71 -3.90 -14.37
N GLU A 98 -7.54 -4.84 -15.29
CA GLU A 98 -8.48 -5.02 -16.42
C GLU A 98 -9.75 -5.79 -16.06
N HIS A 99 -9.87 -6.28 -14.81
CA HIS A 99 -10.92 -7.19 -14.39
C HIS A 99 -11.76 -6.69 -13.20
N ASP A 100 -11.89 -5.37 -13.07
CA ASP A 100 -12.65 -4.73 -11.98
C ASP A 100 -12.09 -5.00 -10.58
N ALA A 101 -10.82 -5.35 -10.50
CA ALA A 101 -10.12 -5.50 -9.24
C ALA A 101 -8.97 -4.50 -9.17
N TYR A 102 -8.34 -4.39 -8.01
CA TYR A 102 -7.28 -3.43 -7.77
C TYR A 102 -6.05 -4.12 -7.22
N GLU A 103 -4.90 -3.74 -7.73
CA GLU A 103 -3.61 -4.20 -7.20
C GLU A 103 -3.13 -3.25 -6.12
N LEU A 104 -2.74 -3.82 -4.97
CA LEU A 104 -2.23 -3.07 -3.83
C LEU A 104 -0.70 -3.02 -3.87
N ALA A 105 -0.15 -1.84 -3.62
CA ALA A 105 1.28 -1.67 -3.35
C ALA A 105 1.45 -0.77 -2.13
N ILE A 106 2.49 -1.05 -1.34
CA ILE A 106 2.78 -0.32 -0.12
C ILE A 106 4.28 -0.06 0.00
N PHE A 107 4.62 1.13 0.44
CA PHE A 107 6.02 1.56 0.63
C PHE A 107 6.15 2.30 1.94
N VAL A 108 7.11 1.91 2.78
CA VAL A 108 7.39 2.57 4.06
C VAL A 108 8.90 2.81 4.15
N LEU A 109 9.31 4.01 4.52
CA LEU A 109 10.72 4.33 4.70
C LEU A 109 11.35 3.41 5.74
N ALA A 110 12.63 3.05 5.51
CA ALA A 110 13.35 2.08 6.34
C ALA A 110 13.28 2.41 7.85
N GLU A 111 13.47 3.68 8.22
CA GLU A 111 13.41 4.11 9.64
C GLU A 111 12.03 3.97 10.27
N TYR A 112 11.00 3.78 9.46
CA TYR A 112 9.62 3.66 9.93
C TYR A 112 9.07 2.24 9.80
N GLN A 113 9.88 1.31 9.31
CA GLN A 113 9.49 -0.10 9.20
C GLN A 113 9.51 -0.77 10.57
N GLY A 114 8.70 -1.83 10.72
CA GLY A 114 8.62 -2.58 11.98
C GLY A 114 7.90 -1.86 13.12
N ALA A 115 7.22 -0.74 12.83
CA ALA A 115 6.57 0.10 13.83
C ALA A 115 5.04 0.11 13.72
N SER A 116 4.45 -0.80 12.97
CA SER A 116 3.00 -0.97 12.72
C SER A 116 2.42 -0.02 11.66
N ILE A 117 3.21 0.89 11.09
CA ILE A 117 2.72 1.86 10.10
C ILE A 117 2.19 1.14 8.86
N GLY A 118 2.89 0.10 8.39
CA GLY A 118 2.45 -0.66 7.22
C GLY A 118 1.06 -1.26 7.40
N THR A 119 0.78 -1.87 8.54
CA THR A 119 -0.53 -2.44 8.85
C THR A 119 -1.61 -1.36 8.83
N GLU A 120 -1.36 -0.22 9.47
CA GLU A 120 -2.31 0.88 9.52
C GLU A 120 -2.57 1.49 8.13
N LEU A 121 -1.52 1.61 7.31
CA LEU A 121 -1.65 2.07 5.93
C LEU A 121 -2.56 1.15 5.11
N VAL A 122 -2.30 -0.16 5.17
CA VAL A 122 -3.08 -1.13 4.39
C VAL A 122 -4.53 -1.13 4.86
N GLU A 123 -4.78 -1.19 6.16
CA GLU A 123 -6.14 -1.20 6.70
C GLU A 123 -6.90 0.07 6.32
N THR A 124 -6.26 1.24 6.41
CA THR A 124 -6.88 2.51 6.05
C THR A 124 -7.17 2.58 4.55
N LEU A 125 -6.24 2.11 3.72
CA LEU A 125 -6.46 2.06 2.28
C LEU A 125 -7.62 1.14 1.91
N LEU A 126 -7.72 -0.01 2.55
CA LEU A 126 -8.84 -0.95 2.30
C LEU A 126 -10.18 -0.34 2.75
N GLY A 127 -10.19 0.38 3.87
CA GLY A 127 -11.37 1.12 4.31
C GLY A 127 -11.81 2.17 3.30
N HIS A 128 -10.84 2.91 2.76
CA HIS A 128 -11.10 3.89 1.71
C HIS A 128 -11.62 3.19 0.43
N GLY A 129 -11.01 2.08 0.05
CA GLY A 129 -11.43 1.29 -1.11
C GLY A 129 -12.86 0.77 -0.96
N ALA A 130 -13.19 0.20 0.19
CA ALA A 130 -14.55 -0.29 0.46
C ALA A 130 -15.58 0.82 0.38
N ALA A 131 -15.27 2.01 0.91
CA ALA A 131 -16.15 3.18 0.83
C ALA A 131 -16.37 3.62 -0.62
N GLU A 132 -15.41 3.38 -1.51
CA GLU A 132 -15.51 3.70 -2.93
C GLU A 132 -16.12 2.55 -3.75
N GLY A 133 -16.53 1.46 -3.10
CA GLY A 133 -17.19 0.36 -3.77
C GLY A 133 -16.26 -0.72 -4.33
N ILE A 134 -14.99 -0.71 -3.95
CA ILE A 134 -14.05 -1.74 -4.39
C ILE A 134 -14.35 -3.03 -3.63
N GLU A 135 -14.47 -4.15 -4.36
CA GLU A 135 -14.80 -5.45 -3.80
C GLU A 135 -13.61 -6.42 -3.75
N HIS A 136 -12.67 -6.29 -4.70
CA HIS A 136 -11.57 -7.25 -4.84
C HIS A 136 -10.23 -6.55 -4.94
N VAL A 137 -9.29 -6.99 -4.11
CA VAL A 137 -7.92 -6.46 -4.09
C VAL A 137 -6.95 -7.64 -4.10
N TRP A 138 -5.88 -7.50 -4.87
CA TRP A 138 -4.83 -8.50 -4.93
C TRP A 138 -3.47 -7.83 -4.87
N LEU A 139 -2.45 -8.63 -4.57
CA LEU A 139 -1.07 -8.18 -4.52
C LEU A 139 -0.14 -9.34 -4.87
N THR A 140 1.09 -9.01 -5.23
CA THR A 140 2.17 -9.99 -5.27
C THR A 140 3.21 -9.61 -4.22
N VAL A 141 3.83 -10.62 -3.62
CA VAL A 141 4.87 -10.43 -2.61
C VAL A 141 5.94 -11.48 -2.82
N GLU A 142 7.21 -11.07 -2.68
CA GLU A 142 8.31 -12.01 -2.79
C GLU A 142 8.22 -13.06 -1.69
N ARG A 143 8.42 -14.33 -2.07
CA ARG A 143 8.22 -15.48 -1.19
C ARG A 143 9.05 -15.40 0.10
N TRP A 144 10.21 -14.77 0.05
CA TRP A 144 11.09 -14.64 1.20
C TRP A 144 10.84 -13.41 2.05
N ASN A 145 9.89 -12.57 1.67
CA ASN A 145 9.56 -11.36 2.42
C ASN A 145 8.57 -11.70 3.54
N ASP A 146 9.06 -12.39 4.57
CA ASP A 146 8.24 -12.86 5.69
C ASP A 146 7.49 -11.74 6.44
N PRO A 147 8.12 -10.58 6.71
CA PRO A 147 7.39 -9.50 7.38
C PRO A 147 6.18 -9.00 6.59
N ALA A 148 6.33 -8.84 5.27
CA ALA A 148 5.23 -8.39 4.41
C ALA A 148 4.12 -9.44 4.36
N ILE A 149 4.47 -10.71 4.17
CA ILE A 149 3.49 -11.82 4.15
C ILE A 149 2.72 -11.86 5.46
N ALA A 150 3.40 -11.73 6.60
CA ALA A 150 2.75 -11.73 7.90
C ALA A 150 1.77 -10.54 8.05
N LEU A 151 2.16 -9.36 7.56
CA LEU A 151 1.31 -8.18 7.57
C LEU A 151 0.02 -8.43 6.77
N TYR A 152 0.17 -8.94 5.55
CA TYR A 152 -1.00 -9.17 4.68
C TYR A 152 -1.94 -10.22 5.25
N LYS A 153 -1.41 -11.32 5.79
CA LYS A 153 -2.22 -12.35 6.46
C LYS A 153 -2.96 -11.79 7.68
N LYS A 154 -2.29 -10.95 8.46
CA LYS A 154 -2.89 -10.32 9.64
C LYS A 154 -4.07 -9.43 9.26
N VAL A 155 -3.96 -8.72 8.14
CA VAL A 155 -5.04 -7.86 7.63
C VAL A 155 -6.21 -8.70 7.11
N GLY A 156 -5.95 -9.88 6.56
CA GLY A 156 -6.99 -10.77 6.05
C GLY A 156 -6.78 -11.26 4.64
N PHE A 157 -5.65 -10.96 4.02
CA PHE A 157 -5.31 -11.50 2.70
C PHE A 157 -5.06 -13.00 2.79
N GLU A 158 -5.47 -13.72 1.75
CA GLU A 158 -5.25 -15.16 1.62
C GLU A 158 -4.38 -15.43 0.41
N THR A 159 -3.51 -16.44 0.52
CA THR A 159 -2.68 -16.86 -0.60
C THR A 159 -3.57 -17.55 -1.64
N THR A 160 -3.58 -17.03 -2.86
CA THR A 160 -4.39 -17.57 -3.96
C THR A 160 -3.56 -18.27 -5.01
N ASP A 161 -2.28 -17.95 -5.11
CA ASP A 161 -1.35 -18.59 -6.01
C ASP A 161 0.05 -18.52 -5.45
N SER A 162 0.90 -19.49 -5.82
CA SER A 162 2.26 -19.58 -5.32
C SER A 162 3.17 -19.95 -6.48
N GLU A 163 3.82 -18.94 -7.05
CA GLU A 163 4.81 -19.13 -8.07
C GLU A 163 6.21 -19.30 -7.47
N ARG A 164 7.21 -19.49 -8.31
CA ARG A 164 8.57 -19.79 -7.85
C ARG A 164 9.17 -18.73 -6.93
N PHE A 165 8.96 -17.46 -7.23
CA PHE A 165 9.58 -16.33 -6.50
C PHE A 165 8.57 -15.44 -5.80
N GLU A 166 7.30 -15.57 -6.12
CA GLU A 166 6.26 -14.70 -5.60
C GLU A 166 5.06 -15.48 -5.11
N LEU A 167 4.38 -14.91 -4.13
CA LEU A 167 3.04 -15.32 -3.74
C LEU A 167 2.06 -14.30 -4.27
N GLU A 168 0.94 -14.76 -4.79
CA GLU A 168 -0.20 -13.90 -5.06
C GLU A 168 -1.15 -14.02 -3.88
N MET A 169 -1.63 -12.91 -3.38
CA MET A 169 -2.56 -12.87 -2.26
C MET A 169 -3.75 -11.99 -2.63
N ALA A 170 -4.91 -12.31 -2.09
CA ALA A 170 -6.12 -11.58 -2.41
C ALA A 170 -7.03 -11.45 -1.19
N ILE A 171 -7.88 -10.44 -1.23
CA ILE A 171 -8.87 -10.15 -0.20
C ILE A 171 -10.14 -9.67 -0.89
N SER A 172 -11.30 -9.99 -0.31
CA SER A 172 -12.58 -9.45 -0.74
C SER A 172 -13.07 -8.46 0.31
N LEU A 173 -13.66 -7.38 -0.15
CA LEU A 173 -14.19 -6.30 0.69
C LEU A 173 -15.71 -6.25 0.59
N ASP A 174 -16.35 -5.78 1.67
CA ASP A 174 -17.79 -5.59 1.71
C ASP A 174 -18.20 -4.32 0.97
#